data_119d81494a3239984dec12c5c1ac2428
#
_entry.id   119d81494a3239984dec12c5c1ac2428
#
_cell.length_a   1.000
_cell.length_b   1.000
_cell.length_c   1.000
_cell.angle_alpha   90.00
_cell.angle_beta   90.00
_cell.angle_gamma   90.00
#
_symmetry.space_group_name_H-M   'P 1'
#
loop_
_entity.id
_entity.type
_entity.pdbx_description
1 polymer ?
#
loop_
_entity_poly.entity_id
_entity_poly.type
_entity_poly.pdbx_seq_one_letter_code
_entity_poly.pdbx_strand_id
1 'polypeptide(L)'
;MIRVMTMEDYDGVKDLWMKIKGFGIRSIDDSREGVERFIKRNPTTSIVAVEDGKIVGTILGGHDGRRGCLYHVCVDADYRMRGIGKSMVVHCMERLKAEKINK
;
A
#
# COMPACT_ATOMS: atom_id res chain seq x y z
N MET A 1 5.02 -5.87 -11.31
CA MET A 1 4.41 -6.93 -10.50
C MET A 1 3.65 -6.36 -9.32
N ILE A 2 2.44 -6.82 -9.12
CA ILE A 2 1.60 -6.40 -7.98
C ILE A 2 1.57 -7.53 -6.96
N ARG A 3 1.85 -7.22 -5.71
CA ARG A 3 1.83 -8.26 -4.67
C ARG A 3 1.52 -7.67 -3.30
N VAL A 4 1.28 -8.54 -2.33
CA VAL A 4 1.06 -8.13 -0.95
C VAL A 4 2.34 -7.56 -0.37
N MET A 5 2.23 -6.45 0.37
CA MET A 5 3.34 -5.79 1.02
C MET A 5 3.81 -6.59 2.24
N THR A 6 5.12 -6.61 2.47
CA THR A 6 5.71 -7.13 3.71
C THR A 6 6.58 -6.04 4.33
N MET A 7 7.05 -6.25 5.56
CA MET A 7 7.92 -5.24 6.21
C MET A 7 9.30 -5.13 5.56
N GLU A 8 9.70 -6.11 4.77
CA GLU A 8 10.92 -6.00 3.98
C GLU A 8 10.81 -4.90 2.94
N ASP A 9 9.59 -4.52 2.57
CA ASP A 9 9.34 -3.47 1.60
C ASP A 9 9.39 -2.07 2.19
N TYR A 10 9.43 -1.94 3.52
CA TYR A 10 9.22 -0.65 4.16
C TYR A 10 10.18 0.44 3.66
N ASP A 11 11.46 0.14 3.53
CA ASP A 11 12.43 1.17 3.11
C ASP A 11 12.11 1.69 1.71
N GLY A 12 11.77 0.80 0.77
CA GLY A 12 11.37 1.20 -0.58
C GLY A 12 10.05 1.97 -0.59
N VAL A 13 9.12 1.56 0.25
CA VAL A 13 7.83 2.25 0.39
C VAL A 13 8.03 3.65 0.94
N LYS A 14 8.85 3.78 1.98
CA LYS A 14 9.15 5.08 2.57
C LYS A 14 9.83 6.00 1.56
N ASP A 15 10.79 5.46 0.79
CA ASP A 15 11.47 6.22 -0.23
C ASP A 15 10.49 6.75 -1.28
N LEU A 16 9.52 5.93 -1.68
CA LEU A 16 8.48 6.37 -2.61
C LEU A 16 7.64 7.49 -2.01
N TRP A 17 7.20 7.32 -0.77
CA TRP A 17 6.38 8.33 -0.10
C TRP A 17 7.13 9.67 0.02
N MET A 18 8.41 9.61 0.37
CA MET A 18 9.23 10.84 0.50
C MET A 18 9.44 11.52 -0.85
N LYS A 19 9.44 10.76 -1.93
CA LYS A 19 9.64 11.28 -3.28
C LYS A 19 8.39 12.02 -3.79
N ILE A 20 7.21 11.64 -3.34
CA ILE A 20 5.98 12.24 -3.82
C ILE A 20 5.72 13.57 -3.13
N LYS A 21 5.71 14.64 -3.93
CA LYS A 21 5.52 15.99 -3.43
C LYS A 21 4.12 16.17 -2.85
N GLY A 22 4.04 16.77 -1.68
CA GLY A 22 2.77 17.02 -1.02
C GLY A 22 2.23 15.84 -0.22
N PHE A 23 2.93 14.72 -0.25
CA PHE A 23 2.54 13.53 0.48
C PHE A 23 3.05 13.66 1.92
N GLY A 24 2.16 13.94 2.84
CA GLY A 24 2.57 14.12 4.24
C GLY A 24 2.86 12.81 4.94
N ILE A 25 4.07 12.68 5.47
CA ILE A 25 4.43 11.52 6.28
C ILE A 25 4.20 11.85 7.75
N ARG A 26 3.37 11.05 8.39
CA ARG A 26 3.07 11.21 9.82
C ARG A 26 4.12 10.45 10.61
N SER A 27 4.78 11.12 11.53
CA SER A 27 5.91 10.54 12.25
C SER A 27 5.55 9.28 13.04
N ILE A 28 4.31 9.15 13.50
CA ILE A 28 3.87 7.99 14.27
C ILE A 28 3.27 6.92 13.36
N ASP A 29 2.27 7.30 12.54
CA ASP A 29 1.54 6.33 11.74
C ASP A 29 2.36 5.78 10.57
N ASP A 30 3.23 6.61 9.99
CA ASP A 30 4.01 6.23 8.81
C ASP A 30 5.44 5.82 9.16
N SER A 31 5.79 5.78 10.45
CA SER A 31 7.08 5.26 10.90
C SER A 31 7.12 3.75 10.65
N ARG A 32 8.34 3.19 10.72
CA ARG A 32 8.50 1.74 10.59
C ARG A 32 7.62 0.99 11.60
N GLU A 33 7.59 1.46 12.84
CA GLU A 33 6.78 0.84 13.88
C GLU A 33 5.29 0.95 13.60
N GLY A 34 4.84 2.11 13.14
CA GLY A 34 3.43 2.34 12.82
C GLY A 34 2.97 1.47 11.67
N VAL A 35 3.76 1.38 10.62
CA VAL A 35 3.43 0.55 9.46
C VAL A 35 3.48 -0.93 9.85
N GLU A 36 4.46 -1.33 10.65
CA GLU A 36 4.53 -2.72 11.11
C GLU A 36 3.30 -3.10 11.92
N ARG A 37 2.85 -2.22 12.80
CA ARG A 37 1.64 -2.46 13.59
C ARG A 37 0.42 -2.62 12.67
N PHE A 38 0.32 -1.76 11.66
CA PHE A 38 -0.77 -1.82 10.70
C PHE A 38 -0.77 -3.14 9.92
N ILE A 39 0.40 -3.55 9.45
CA ILE A 39 0.53 -4.80 8.67
C ILE A 39 0.29 -6.02 9.55
N LYS A 40 0.72 -6.01 10.80
CA LYS A 40 0.42 -7.12 11.71
C LYS A 40 -1.08 -7.29 11.94
N ARG A 41 -1.80 -6.17 12.03
CA ARG A 41 -3.25 -6.21 12.17
C ARG A 41 -3.93 -6.63 10.88
N ASN A 42 -3.38 -6.24 9.73
CA ASN A 42 -3.97 -6.47 8.41
C ASN A 42 -2.90 -7.07 7.49
N PRO A 43 -2.55 -8.37 7.66
CA PRO A 43 -1.36 -8.91 7.00
C PRO A 43 -1.48 -9.17 5.50
N THR A 44 -2.68 -9.16 4.94
CA THR A 44 -2.86 -9.56 3.53
C THR A 44 -3.47 -8.49 2.64
N THR A 45 -3.75 -7.30 3.15
CA THR A 45 -4.53 -6.32 2.42
C THR A 45 -3.76 -5.08 1.97
N SER A 46 -2.50 -4.93 2.36
CA SER A 46 -1.65 -3.86 1.82
C SER A 46 -0.91 -4.37 0.59
N ILE A 47 -0.78 -3.51 -0.41
CA ILE A 47 -0.31 -3.89 -1.74
C ILE A 47 0.84 -2.99 -2.18
N VAL A 48 1.82 -3.58 -2.86
CA VAL A 48 2.88 -2.81 -3.52
C VAL A 48 2.94 -3.18 -5.00
N ALA A 49 3.36 -2.24 -5.82
CA ALA A 49 3.69 -2.47 -7.21
C ALA A 49 5.21 -2.37 -7.34
N VAL A 50 5.81 -3.37 -7.95
CA VAL A 50 7.26 -3.45 -8.15
C VAL A 50 7.56 -3.48 -9.64
N GLU A 51 8.40 -2.56 -10.10
CA GLU A 51 8.85 -2.51 -11.49
C GLU A 51 10.34 -2.19 -11.48
N ASP A 52 11.08 -2.87 -12.36
CA ASP A 52 12.53 -2.67 -12.45
C ASP A 52 13.25 -2.83 -11.11
N GLY A 53 12.76 -3.73 -10.28
CA GLY A 53 13.36 -4.03 -8.98
C GLY A 53 13.09 -3.00 -7.90
N LYS A 54 12.19 -2.05 -8.12
CA LYS A 54 11.90 -1.02 -7.11
C LYS A 54 10.39 -0.86 -6.89
N ILE A 55 10.04 -0.36 -5.72
CA ILE A 55 8.65 -0.08 -5.36
C ILE A 55 8.21 1.19 -6.10
N VAL A 56 7.18 1.07 -6.93
CA VAL A 56 6.67 2.18 -7.71
C VAL A 56 5.21 2.53 -7.37
N GLY A 57 4.57 1.75 -6.52
CA GLY A 57 3.23 2.05 -6.06
C GLY A 57 2.92 1.38 -4.74
N THR A 58 2.02 1.98 -3.96
CA THR A 58 1.60 1.45 -2.67
C THR A 58 0.12 1.66 -2.42
N ILE A 59 -0.45 0.76 -1.63
CA ILE A 59 -1.75 0.94 -0.97
C ILE A 59 -1.62 0.31 0.41
N LEU A 60 -1.87 1.08 1.46
CA LEU A 60 -2.06 0.50 2.79
C LEU A 60 -3.53 0.19 2.95
N GLY A 61 -3.89 -1.07 2.85
CA GLY A 61 -5.27 -1.52 2.97
C GLY A 61 -5.51 -2.24 4.27
N GLY A 62 -6.60 -1.92 4.93
CA GLY A 62 -6.95 -2.58 6.17
C GLY A 62 -8.44 -2.56 6.43
N HIS A 63 -8.87 -3.22 7.50
CA HIS A 63 -10.28 -3.24 7.88
C HIS A 63 -10.44 -3.44 9.38
N ASP A 64 -11.62 -3.13 9.85
CA ASP A 64 -11.99 -3.30 11.26
C ASP A 64 -12.89 -4.53 11.48
N GLY A 65 -12.97 -5.42 10.51
CA GLY A 65 -13.85 -6.57 10.53
C GLY A 65 -15.17 -6.33 9.80
N ARG A 66 -15.45 -5.09 9.40
CA ARG A 66 -16.69 -4.75 8.70
C ARG A 66 -16.45 -3.86 7.49
N ARG A 67 -15.61 -2.84 7.62
CA ARG A 67 -15.37 -1.86 6.56
C ARG A 67 -13.88 -1.79 6.26
N GLY A 68 -13.55 -1.74 4.98
CA GLY A 68 -12.19 -1.58 4.53
C GLY A 68 -11.85 -0.10 4.34
N CYS A 69 -10.57 0.23 4.54
CA CYS A 69 -10.03 1.56 4.30
C CYS A 69 -8.74 1.44 3.52
N LEU A 70 -8.52 2.37 2.60
CA LEU A 70 -7.30 2.44 1.83
C LEU A 70 -6.56 3.72 2.17
N TYR A 71 -5.29 3.59 2.57
CA TYR A 71 -4.43 4.72 2.91
C TYR A 71 -3.24 4.75 1.95
N HIS A 72 -2.70 5.94 1.72
CA HIS A 72 -1.47 6.11 0.93
C HIS A 72 -1.54 5.39 -0.42
N VAL A 73 -2.62 5.61 -1.14
CA VAL A 73 -2.77 5.08 -2.50
C VAL A 73 -1.95 6.00 -3.41
N CYS A 74 -0.84 5.50 -3.92
CA CYS A 74 0.03 6.34 -4.75
C CYS A 74 0.83 5.52 -5.76
N VAL A 75 1.25 6.20 -6.83
CA VAL A 75 2.10 5.63 -7.88
C VAL A 75 3.18 6.66 -8.20
N ASP A 76 4.42 6.18 -8.35
CA ASP A 76 5.55 7.01 -8.76
C ASP A 76 5.19 7.72 -10.07
N ALA A 77 5.47 9.03 -10.13
CA ALA A 77 5.13 9.86 -11.29
C ALA A 77 5.69 9.30 -12.61
N ASP A 78 6.86 8.66 -12.57
CA ASP A 78 7.48 8.10 -13.75
C ASP A 78 6.77 6.83 -14.26
N TYR A 79 5.88 6.28 -13.46
CA TYR A 79 5.18 5.02 -13.78
C TYR A 79 3.67 5.19 -13.91
N ARG A 80 3.20 6.43 -13.91
CA ARG A 80 1.77 6.71 -14.09
C ARG A 80 1.32 6.45 -15.53
N MET A 81 0.02 6.37 -15.73
CA MET A 81 -0.59 6.14 -17.04
C MET A 81 -0.31 4.74 -17.61
N ARG A 82 0.07 3.80 -16.76
CA ARG A 82 0.31 2.40 -17.15
C ARG A 82 -0.70 1.44 -16.54
N GLY A 83 -1.74 1.98 -15.89
CA GLY A 83 -2.75 1.14 -15.25
C GLY A 83 -2.33 0.52 -13.92
N ILE A 84 -1.18 0.92 -13.37
CA ILE A 84 -0.65 0.35 -12.13
C ILE A 84 -1.58 0.66 -10.95
N GLY A 85 -2.02 1.91 -10.82
CA GLY A 85 -2.91 2.30 -9.73
C GLY A 85 -4.21 1.51 -9.75
N LYS A 86 -4.81 1.38 -10.92
CA LYS A 86 -6.04 0.62 -11.08
C LYS A 86 -5.82 -0.86 -10.72
N SER A 87 -4.73 -1.44 -11.20
CA SER A 87 -4.40 -2.84 -10.91
C SER A 87 -4.19 -3.08 -9.44
N MET A 88 -3.52 -2.14 -8.74
CA MET A 88 -3.34 -2.25 -7.30
C MET A 88 -4.66 -2.19 -6.56
N VAL A 89 -5.55 -1.26 -6.95
CA VAL A 89 -6.86 -1.14 -6.29
C VAL A 89 -7.67 -2.43 -6.47
N VAL A 90 -7.69 -2.98 -7.69
CA VAL A 90 -8.40 -4.23 -7.96
C VAL A 90 -7.83 -5.35 -7.09
N HIS A 91 -6.50 -5.46 -7.02
CA HIS A 91 -5.86 -6.51 -6.22
C HIS A 91 -6.18 -6.33 -4.73
N CYS A 92 -6.13 -5.10 -4.23
CA CYS A 92 -6.46 -4.80 -2.85
C CYS A 92 -7.92 -5.16 -2.53
N MET A 93 -8.84 -4.81 -3.41
CA MET A 93 -10.25 -5.14 -3.23
C MET A 93 -10.49 -6.64 -3.22
N GLU A 94 -9.77 -7.38 -4.05
CA GLU A 94 -9.86 -8.85 -4.04
C GLU A 94 -9.36 -9.42 -2.71
N ARG A 95 -8.29 -8.85 -2.16
CA ARG A 95 -7.78 -9.29 -0.86
C ARG A 95 -8.78 -8.98 0.26
N LEU A 96 -9.40 -7.82 0.21
CA LEU A 96 -10.43 -7.46 1.19
C LEU A 96 -11.64 -8.39 1.08
N LYS A 97 -12.03 -8.75 -0.14
CA LYS A 97 -13.11 -9.72 -0.34
C LYS A 97 -12.76 -11.07 0.26
N ALA A 98 -11.50 -11.51 0.12
CA ALA A 98 -11.05 -12.76 0.72
C ALA A 98 -11.18 -12.72 2.24
N GLU A 99 -11.10 -11.53 2.85
CA GLU A 99 -11.34 -11.33 4.28
C GLU A 99 -12.82 -11.07 4.58
N LYS A 100 -13.69 -11.23 3.57
CA LYS A 100 -15.15 -11.04 3.68
C LYS A 100 -15.56 -9.59 3.97
N ILE A 101 -14.77 -8.66 3.49
CA ILE A 101 -15.04 -7.24 3.61
C ILE A 101 -15.57 -6.73 2.27
N ASN A 102 -16.78 -6.17 2.26
CA ASN A 102 -17.46 -5.71 1.05
C ASN A 102 -17.57 -4.19 0.96
N LYS A 103 -17.06 -3.46 1.94
CA LYS A 103 -17.21 -2.00 1.96
C LYS A 103 -15.87 -1.32 2.17
#